data_02bb44bd2d121565fe9615e6da98c434
#
_entry.id   02bb44bd2d121565fe9615e6da98c434
#
_cell.length_a   1.000
_cell.length_b   1.000
_cell.length_c   1.000
_cell.angle_alpha   90.00
_cell.angle_beta   90.00
_cell.angle_gamma   90.00
#
_symmetry.space_group_name_H-M   'P 1'
#
loop_
_entity.id
_entity.type
_entity.pdbx_description
1 polymer ?
#
loop_
_entity_poly.entity_id
_entity_poly.type
_entity_poly.pdbx_seq_one_letter_code
_entity_poly.pdbx_strand_id
1 'polypeptide(L)'
;MSDLSARLDALNPEQRRRLSAGLRTQRAEQVRAPVALPEHLRRSLYFFASADHADAGSYYAFVLEAAAEADAAGQHAVWFPERHFVDFGGFSPNPALLAAAVATRTRTIRIHAGSVAAPLHHPARIAEEWAVVDNLSGGRVGLSFGSGWHPDDFALARDDYRERREVTGRTIEDVRALWRGETLPYPSTAGTTTEASTRPRPVQEELPVWLTATGTPQTFVTAARAGYGVATALLGQTMPALRENIARYRQEWQDAGHSGKGDVVVMTHAYVSDRPDLEDFLRPAMHAYLRSFRKQTGGSDEFVLLENAYLDFLTGPSLLGSPAKARAVLADLAAAGADEVGCLIDFGLPAADVLESLPTLFDLGVAAVERSA
;
A
#
# COMPACT_ATOMS: atom_id res chain seq x y z
N MET A 1 -21.58 -26.35 -11.40
CA MET A 1 -20.40 -25.48 -11.47
C MET A 1 -19.15 -26.18 -12.02
N SER A 2 -19.08 -27.53 -12.05
CA SER A 2 -17.94 -28.31 -12.57
C SER A 2 -17.78 -28.32 -14.11
N ASP A 3 -18.83 -28.07 -14.87
CA ASP A 3 -18.82 -28.15 -16.36
C ASP A 3 -18.17 -26.90 -17.03
N LEU A 4 -18.32 -25.72 -16.43
CA LEU A 4 -17.75 -24.47 -16.98
C LEU A 4 -16.24 -24.42 -16.83
N SER A 5 -15.70 -24.89 -15.71
CA SER A 5 -14.26 -24.96 -15.44
C SER A 5 -13.55 -25.90 -16.41
N ALA A 6 -14.07 -27.12 -16.58
CA ALA A 6 -13.51 -28.09 -17.51
C ALA A 6 -13.53 -27.60 -18.97
N ARG A 7 -14.54 -26.82 -19.36
CA ARG A 7 -14.63 -26.22 -20.71
C ARG A 7 -13.63 -25.09 -20.92
N LEU A 8 -13.31 -24.34 -19.88
CA LEU A 8 -12.33 -23.25 -19.95
C LEU A 8 -10.88 -23.77 -19.92
N ASP A 9 -10.63 -24.87 -19.19
CA ASP A 9 -9.34 -25.55 -19.18
C ASP A 9 -9.01 -26.22 -20.53
N ALA A 10 -10.03 -26.62 -21.26
CA ALA A 10 -9.92 -27.21 -22.62
C ALA A 10 -9.64 -26.17 -23.72
N LEU A 11 -9.72 -24.86 -23.43
CA LEU A 11 -9.46 -23.81 -24.43
C LEU A 11 -7.99 -23.74 -24.78
N ASN A 12 -7.67 -23.71 -26.07
CA ASN A 12 -6.33 -23.43 -26.56
C ASN A 12 -5.97 -21.93 -26.38
N PRO A 13 -4.68 -21.54 -26.53
CA PRO A 13 -4.23 -20.16 -26.32
C PRO A 13 -4.99 -19.12 -27.19
N GLU A 14 -5.38 -19.48 -28.41
CA GLU A 14 -6.12 -18.57 -29.29
C GLU A 14 -7.57 -18.39 -28.85
N GLN A 15 -8.22 -19.46 -28.42
CA GLN A 15 -9.59 -19.41 -27.87
C GLN A 15 -9.62 -18.61 -26.56
N ARG A 16 -8.60 -18.75 -25.71
CA ARG A 16 -8.44 -17.93 -24.50
C ARG A 16 -8.28 -16.45 -24.82
N ARG A 17 -7.46 -16.10 -25.85
CA ARG A 17 -7.34 -14.71 -26.34
C ARG A 17 -8.64 -14.15 -26.88
N ARG A 18 -9.43 -14.93 -27.62
CA ARG A 18 -10.74 -14.51 -28.15
C ARG A 18 -11.75 -14.29 -27.04
N LEU A 19 -11.78 -15.14 -26.01
CA LEU A 19 -12.65 -14.98 -24.85
C LEU A 19 -12.26 -13.71 -24.09
N SER A 20 -10.98 -13.50 -23.82
CA SER A 20 -10.48 -12.28 -23.19
C SER A 20 -10.80 -11.03 -24.01
N ALA A 21 -10.67 -11.09 -25.35
CA ALA A 21 -11.03 -9.99 -26.24
C ALA A 21 -12.55 -9.69 -26.19
N GLY A 22 -13.40 -10.70 -26.15
CA GLY A 22 -14.85 -10.54 -26.02
C GLY A 22 -15.27 -9.89 -24.70
N LEU A 23 -14.64 -10.29 -23.60
CA LEU A 23 -14.86 -9.69 -22.28
C LEU A 23 -14.36 -8.23 -22.23
N ARG A 24 -13.28 -7.91 -22.95
CA ARG A 24 -12.76 -6.53 -23.09
C ARG A 24 -13.73 -5.62 -23.84
N THR A 25 -14.30 -6.08 -24.95
CA THR A 25 -15.23 -5.27 -25.75
C THR A 25 -16.46 -4.88 -24.94
N GLN A 26 -16.92 -5.71 -24.03
CA GLN A 26 -17.99 -5.38 -23.09
C GLN A 26 -17.60 -4.37 -22.00
N ARG A 27 -16.30 -4.24 -21.68
CA ARG A 27 -15.78 -3.36 -20.63
C ARG A 27 -15.14 -2.07 -21.17
N ALA A 28 -14.80 -2.00 -22.47
CA ALA A 28 -13.97 -0.95 -23.08
C ALA A 28 -14.70 0.38 -23.37
N GLU A 29 -15.95 0.58 -23.01
CA GLU A 29 -16.73 1.77 -23.37
C GLU A 29 -16.51 3.03 -22.50
N GLN A 30 -15.38 3.17 -21.81
CA GLN A 30 -15.08 4.39 -21.02
C GLN A 30 -13.68 4.96 -21.22
N VAL A 31 -13.27 5.23 -22.46
CA VAL A 31 -12.14 6.13 -22.70
C VAL A 31 -12.63 7.57 -22.54
N ARG A 32 -12.38 8.16 -21.37
CA ARG A 32 -12.67 9.58 -21.11
C ARG A 32 -11.58 10.48 -21.73
N ALA A 33 -11.97 11.73 -22.04
CA ALA A 33 -11.05 12.78 -22.48
C ALA A 33 -9.90 13.02 -21.47
N PRO A 34 -8.73 13.52 -21.90
CA PRO A 34 -7.63 13.83 -21.01
C PRO A 34 -8.08 14.75 -19.87
N VAL A 35 -7.95 14.31 -18.62
CA VAL A 35 -8.30 15.09 -17.44
C VAL A 35 -7.00 15.59 -16.81
N ALA A 36 -6.95 16.89 -16.48
CA ALA A 36 -5.86 17.46 -15.70
C ALA A 36 -5.89 16.89 -14.29
N LEU A 37 -4.74 16.42 -13.80
CA LEU A 37 -4.63 15.94 -12.42
C LEU A 37 -4.62 17.14 -11.47
N PRO A 38 -5.32 17.05 -10.32
CA PRO A 38 -5.22 18.07 -9.30
C PRO A 38 -3.80 18.14 -8.74
N GLU A 39 -3.24 19.35 -8.62
CA GLU A 39 -1.88 19.59 -8.09
C GLU A 39 -1.66 19.00 -6.69
N HIS A 40 -2.72 18.88 -5.90
CA HIS A 40 -2.65 18.38 -4.53
C HIS A 40 -2.62 16.86 -4.41
N LEU A 41 -2.83 16.10 -5.51
CA LEU A 41 -2.80 14.64 -5.47
C LEU A 41 -1.34 14.16 -5.40
N ARG A 42 -0.95 13.68 -4.22
CA ARG A 42 0.39 13.12 -3.99
C ARG A 42 0.50 11.72 -4.58
N ARG A 43 1.70 11.33 -4.96
CA ARG A 43 2.02 9.98 -5.43
C ARG A 43 3.21 9.43 -4.67
N SER A 44 3.12 8.15 -4.35
CA SER A 44 4.13 7.42 -3.58
C SER A 44 4.38 6.07 -4.22
N LEU A 45 5.52 5.47 -3.95
CA LEU A 45 5.75 4.06 -4.24
C LEU A 45 5.29 3.20 -3.06
N TYR A 46 4.73 2.05 -3.36
CA TYR A 46 4.31 1.06 -2.38
C TYR A 46 4.95 -0.29 -2.72
N PHE A 47 5.52 -0.96 -1.73
CA PHE A 47 6.21 -2.22 -1.90
C PHE A 47 5.44 -3.34 -1.19
N PHE A 48 5.17 -4.43 -1.91
CA PHE A 48 4.44 -5.58 -1.36
C PHE A 48 4.74 -6.88 -2.13
N ALA A 49 5.99 -7.07 -2.56
CA ALA A 49 6.39 -8.22 -3.36
C ALA A 49 6.27 -9.55 -2.63
N SER A 50 6.03 -10.62 -3.37
CA SER A 50 6.09 -11.97 -2.84
C SER A 50 7.53 -12.51 -2.84
N ALA A 51 7.95 -13.12 -1.74
CA ALA A 51 9.31 -13.60 -1.53
C ALA A 51 9.69 -14.82 -2.41
N ASP A 52 8.70 -15.44 -3.06
CA ASP A 52 8.92 -16.53 -4.01
C ASP A 52 9.23 -16.04 -5.45
N HIS A 53 9.27 -14.72 -5.70
CA HIS A 53 9.46 -14.14 -7.04
C HIS A 53 10.88 -13.64 -7.32
N ALA A 54 11.72 -13.45 -6.31
CA ALA A 54 13.09 -12.94 -6.47
C ALA A 54 13.99 -13.45 -5.32
N ASP A 55 15.32 -13.37 -5.51
CA ASP A 55 16.22 -13.50 -4.37
C ASP A 55 16.21 -12.20 -3.52
N ALA A 56 16.40 -12.36 -2.22
CA ALA A 56 16.29 -11.24 -1.29
C ALA A 56 17.31 -10.12 -1.55
N GLY A 57 18.54 -10.47 -1.94
CA GLY A 57 19.59 -9.47 -2.21
C GLY A 57 19.23 -8.56 -3.37
N SER A 58 18.79 -9.14 -4.49
CA SER A 58 18.35 -8.41 -5.68
C SER A 58 17.10 -7.57 -5.39
N TYR A 59 16.17 -8.10 -4.59
CA TYR A 59 14.98 -7.36 -4.21
C TYR A 59 15.32 -6.10 -3.38
N TYR A 60 16.15 -6.24 -2.36
CA TYR A 60 16.53 -5.08 -1.54
C TYR A 60 17.33 -4.05 -2.33
N ALA A 61 18.20 -4.46 -3.25
CA ALA A 61 18.88 -3.54 -4.16
C ALA A 61 17.88 -2.76 -5.03
N PHE A 62 16.90 -3.44 -5.60
CA PHE A 62 15.81 -2.82 -6.37
C PHE A 62 15.00 -1.80 -5.52
N VAL A 63 14.62 -2.15 -4.28
CA VAL A 63 13.89 -1.23 -3.39
C VAL A 63 14.68 0.05 -3.14
N LEU A 64 15.99 -0.07 -2.86
CA LEU A 64 16.85 1.09 -2.61
C LEU A 64 17.01 1.97 -3.85
N GLU A 65 17.12 1.38 -5.03
CA GLU A 65 17.24 2.10 -6.28
C GLU A 65 15.92 2.82 -6.65
N ALA A 66 14.81 2.10 -6.61
CA ALA A 66 13.47 2.69 -6.87
C ALA A 66 13.15 3.85 -5.90
N ALA A 67 13.51 3.72 -4.61
CA ALA A 67 13.34 4.78 -3.63
C ALA A 67 14.24 6.00 -3.94
N ALA A 68 15.47 5.79 -4.39
CA ALA A 68 16.38 6.88 -4.77
C ALA A 68 15.89 7.61 -6.04
N GLU A 69 15.39 6.88 -7.04
CA GLU A 69 14.80 7.48 -8.23
C GLU A 69 13.52 8.28 -7.89
N ALA A 70 12.67 7.74 -7.01
CA ALA A 70 11.47 8.43 -6.55
C ALA A 70 11.81 9.72 -5.78
N ASP A 71 12.85 9.71 -4.93
CA ASP A 71 13.36 10.89 -4.24
C ASP A 71 13.87 11.95 -5.22
N ALA A 72 14.69 11.54 -6.20
CA ALA A 72 15.22 12.43 -7.24
C ALA A 72 14.10 13.04 -8.12
N ALA A 73 13.03 12.30 -8.35
CA ALA A 73 11.85 12.74 -9.10
C ALA A 73 10.84 13.55 -8.25
N GLY A 74 11.13 13.79 -6.96
CA GLY A 74 10.25 14.56 -6.07
C GLY A 74 8.93 13.88 -5.75
N GLN A 75 8.89 12.54 -5.76
CA GLN A 75 7.72 11.79 -5.32
C GLN A 75 7.51 11.97 -3.82
N HIS A 76 6.26 11.77 -3.35
CA HIS A 76 5.89 12.12 -1.98
C HIS A 76 6.47 11.18 -0.92
N ALA A 77 6.28 9.87 -1.08
CA ALA A 77 6.68 8.88 -0.08
C ALA A 77 7.03 7.51 -0.68
N VAL A 78 7.64 6.67 0.15
CA VAL A 78 7.73 5.22 -0.04
C VAL A 78 7.06 4.53 1.15
N TRP A 79 6.36 3.43 0.90
CA TRP A 79 5.58 2.69 1.89
C TRP A 79 6.03 1.24 1.95
N PHE A 80 6.30 0.73 3.17
CA PHE A 80 6.74 -0.64 3.42
C PHE A 80 5.73 -1.38 4.31
N PRO A 81 5.25 -2.58 3.91
CA PRO A 81 4.36 -3.40 4.73
C PRO A 81 5.10 -4.10 5.85
N GLU A 82 4.35 -4.76 6.72
CA GLU A 82 4.84 -5.78 7.64
C GLU A 82 4.11 -7.09 7.38
N ARG A 83 4.87 -8.17 7.13
CA ARG A 83 4.34 -9.51 6.90
C ARG A 83 5.25 -10.58 7.48
N HIS A 84 4.64 -11.61 8.07
CA HIS A 84 5.35 -12.71 8.70
C HIS A 84 4.92 -14.06 8.16
N PHE A 85 5.81 -15.03 8.16
CA PHE A 85 5.60 -16.47 7.94
C PHE A 85 5.00 -16.85 6.58
N VAL A 86 4.93 -15.95 5.62
CA VAL A 86 4.33 -16.17 4.30
C VAL A 86 5.17 -15.51 3.20
N ASP A 87 5.08 -16.04 1.98
CA ASP A 87 5.81 -15.47 0.85
C ASP A 87 5.25 -14.10 0.43
N PHE A 88 3.93 -13.94 0.45
CA PHE A 88 3.24 -12.73 0.04
C PHE A 88 3.54 -11.55 0.98
N GLY A 89 4.30 -10.57 0.49
CA GLY A 89 4.85 -9.47 1.29
C GLY A 89 6.05 -9.86 2.17
N GLY A 90 6.56 -11.10 2.05
CA GLY A 90 7.52 -11.71 2.96
C GLY A 90 8.93 -11.10 2.97
N PHE A 91 9.24 -10.21 2.04
CA PHE A 91 10.49 -9.44 2.08
C PHE A 91 10.51 -8.33 3.15
N SER A 92 9.38 -8.03 3.77
CA SER A 92 9.28 -6.96 4.77
C SER A 92 8.73 -7.46 6.11
N PRO A 93 9.49 -8.29 6.85
CA PRO A 93 9.10 -8.71 8.20
C PRO A 93 9.30 -7.61 9.25
N ASN A 94 10.09 -6.57 8.93
CA ASN A 94 10.28 -5.39 9.77
C ASN A 94 10.44 -4.15 8.87
N PRO A 95 9.39 -3.34 8.70
CA PRO A 95 9.43 -2.16 7.84
C PRO A 95 10.43 -1.09 8.32
N ALA A 96 10.76 -1.02 9.62
CA ALA A 96 11.71 -0.06 10.14
C ALA A 96 13.14 -0.33 9.63
N LEU A 97 13.51 -1.58 9.37
CA LEU A 97 14.83 -1.92 8.80
C LEU A 97 14.96 -1.44 7.35
N LEU A 98 13.93 -1.65 6.52
CA LEU A 98 13.90 -1.12 5.15
C LEU A 98 13.87 0.41 5.15
N ALA A 99 13.07 1.01 6.02
CA ALA A 99 12.98 2.44 6.20
C ALA A 99 14.33 3.06 6.59
N ALA A 100 15.08 2.42 7.51
CA ALA A 100 16.43 2.88 7.89
C ALA A 100 17.40 2.82 6.72
N ALA A 101 17.39 1.77 5.92
CA ALA A 101 18.22 1.64 4.74
C ALA A 101 17.89 2.73 3.70
N VAL A 102 16.62 2.98 3.42
CA VAL A 102 16.16 4.03 2.50
C VAL A 102 16.48 5.42 3.04
N ALA A 103 16.37 5.65 4.34
CA ALA A 103 16.70 6.94 4.95
C ALA A 103 18.13 7.39 4.64
N THR A 104 19.08 6.46 4.55
CA THR A 104 20.49 6.75 4.23
C THR A 104 20.75 7.00 2.74
N ARG A 105 19.83 6.61 1.86
CA ARG A 105 19.96 6.71 0.40
C ARG A 105 19.18 7.90 -0.19
N THR A 106 18.25 8.47 0.57
CA THR A 106 17.29 9.49 0.13
C THR A 106 17.43 10.77 0.99
N ARG A 107 16.89 11.89 0.50
CA ARG A 107 17.04 13.19 1.17
C ARG A 107 15.72 13.88 1.51
N THR A 108 14.70 13.73 0.66
CA THR A 108 13.44 14.50 0.73
C THR A 108 12.20 13.62 0.82
N ILE A 109 12.19 12.47 0.17
CA ILE A 109 11.06 11.56 0.14
C ILE A 109 10.69 11.09 1.55
N ARG A 110 9.41 11.08 1.87
CA ARG A 110 8.91 10.53 3.14
C ARG A 110 9.00 9.01 3.16
N ILE A 111 9.12 8.43 4.35
CA ILE A 111 9.37 7.01 4.53
C ILE A 111 8.34 6.47 5.51
N HIS A 112 7.41 5.68 5.01
CA HIS A 112 6.24 5.28 5.76
C HIS A 112 6.13 3.77 5.95
N ALA A 113 5.59 3.34 7.08
CA ALA A 113 5.09 1.98 7.24
C ALA A 113 3.67 1.87 6.66
N GLY A 114 3.46 0.89 5.85
CA GLY A 114 2.14 0.62 5.28
C GLY A 114 1.73 -0.86 5.35
N SER A 115 1.64 -1.40 6.56
CA SER A 115 1.53 -0.89 7.92
C SER A 115 2.48 -1.56 8.91
N VAL A 116 2.56 -1.01 10.13
CA VAL A 116 3.02 -1.76 11.31
C VAL A 116 1.86 -2.58 11.84
N ALA A 117 2.08 -3.88 12.08
CA ALA A 117 1.10 -4.77 12.71
C ALA A 117 1.12 -4.54 14.24
N ALA A 118 0.42 -3.50 14.70
CA ALA A 118 0.51 -2.98 16.06
C ALA A 118 0.42 -4.05 17.17
N PRO A 119 -0.51 -5.04 17.12
CA PRO A 119 -0.63 -6.05 18.18
C PRO A 119 0.55 -7.00 18.30
N LEU A 120 1.42 -7.08 17.29
CA LEU A 120 2.57 -7.98 17.31
C LEU A 120 3.76 -7.39 18.07
N HIS A 121 3.70 -6.12 18.45
CA HIS A 121 4.82 -5.39 19.02
C HIS A 121 4.50 -4.70 20.35
N HIS A 122 5.51 -4.52 21.16
CA HIS A 122 5.44 -3.64 22.33
C HIS A 122 5.49 -2.16 21.87
N PRO A 123 4.62 -1.26 22.36
CA PRO A 123 4.57 0.15 21.93
C PRO A 123 5.92 0.87 22.03
N ALA A 124 6.66 0.64 23.13
CA ALA A 124 7.98 1.24 23.32
C ALA A 124 8.96 0.79 22.24
N ARG A 125 8.88 -0.47 21.77
CA ARG A 125 9.74 -0.97 20.69
C ARG A 125 9.46 -0.25 19.37
N ILE A 126 8.17 -0.05 19.03
CA ILE A 126 7.79 0.71 17.84
C ILE A 126 8.32 2.15 17.95
N ALA A 127 8.11 2.81 19.09
CA ALA A 127 8.55 4.19 19.29
C ALA A 127 10.07 4.34 19.18
N GLU A 128 10.87 3.43 19.75
CA GLU A 128 12.34 3.46 19.69
C GLU A 128 12.85 3.19 18.28
N GLU A 129 12.39 2.13 17.61
CA GLU A 129 12.83 1.78 16.26
C GLU A 129 12.57 2.93 15.28
N TRP A 130 11.35 3.48 15.31
CA TRP A 130 10.96 4.53 14.38
C TRP A 130 11.55 5.88 14.75
N ALA A 131 11.87 6.16 16.03
CA ALA A 131 12.62 7.34 16.40
C ALA A 131 14.07 7.29 15.87
N VAL A 132 14.69 6.10 15.77
CA VAL A 132 15.99 5.94 15.09
C VAL A 132 15.85 6.29 13.60
N VAL A 133 14.84 5.75 12.92
CA VAL A 133 14.59 6.05 11.50
C VAL A 133 14.29 7.54 11.30
N ASP A 134 13.54 8.15 12.20
CA ASP A 134 13.21 9.57 12.14
C ASP A 134 14.47 10.45 12.22
N ASN A 135 15.39 10.12 13.12
CA ASN A 135 16.68 10.79 13.20
C ASN A 135 17.55 10.56 11.96
N LEU A 136 17.64 9.33 11.45
CA LEU A 136 18.37 9.00 10.22
C LEU A 136 17.82 9.74 8.99
N SER A 137 16.52 9.92 8.95
CA SER A 137 15.85 10.58 7.83
C SER A 137 15.73 12.09 7.98
N GLY A 138 15.98 12.66 9.17
CA GLY A 138 15.76 14.08 9.43
C GLY A 138 14.27 14.46 9.50
N GLY A 139 13.44 13.61 10.10
CA GLY A 139 12.03 13.92 10.34
C GLY A 139 11.10 13.56 9.17
N ARG A 140 11.36 12.44 8.46
CA ARG A 140 10.57 12.06 7.26
C ARG A 140 9.67 10.85 7.45
N VAL A 141 9.54 10.28 8.66
CA VAL A 141 8.75 9.06 8.89
C VAL A 141 7.26 9.33 9.07
N GLY A 142 6.45 8.29 8.86
CA GLY A 142 5.04 8.24 9.21
C GLY A 142 4.58 6.78 9.28
N LEU A 143 3.58 6.49 10.13
CA LEU A 143 3.17 5.12 10.38
C LEU A 143 1.68 4.91 10.10
N SER A 144 1.37 3.96 9.22
CA SER A 144 0.07 3.35 9.22
C SER A 144 0.07 2.13 10.14
N PHE A 145 -0.99 1.97 10.93
CA PHE A 145 -1.14 0.85 11.84
C PHE A 145 -2.24 -0.10 11.36
N GLY A 146 -1.87 -1.39 11.29
CA GLY A 146 -2.79 -2.48 11.01
C GLY A 146 -3.05 -3.32 12.27
N SER A 147 -4.21 -3.97 12.32
CA SER A 147 -4.58 -4.84 13.44
C SER A 147 -4.08 -6.28 13.30
N GLY A 148 -3.14 -6.54 12.39
CA GLY A 148 -2.70 -7.89 12.04
C GLY A 148 -3.64 -8.54 11.03
N TRP A 149 -3.05 -9.29 10.11
CA TRP A 149 -3.80 -9.90 9.01
C TRP A 149 -4.25 -11.32 9.33
N HIS A 150 -3.32 -12.16 9.74
CA HIS A 150 -3.57 -13.60 9.91
C HIS A 150 -3.38 -14.05 11.37
N PRO A 151 -4.19 -14.98 11.87
CA PRO A 151 -4.04 -15.50 13.23
C PRO A 151 -2.64 -16.08 13.52
N ASP A 152 -1.97 -16.67 12.52
CA ASP A 152 -0.63 -17.27 12.68
C ASP A 152 0.44 -16.21 12.95
N ASP A 153 0.27 -14.97 12.51
CA ASP A 153 1.18 -13.85 12.82
C ASP A 153 1.25 -13.63 14.34
N PHE A 154 0.17 -13.96 15.07
CA PHE A 154 0.06 -13.80 16.52
C PHE A 154 0.92 -14.80 17.32
N ALA A 155 1.65 -15.70 16.65
CA ALA A 155 2.78 -16.39 17.28
C ALA A 155 3.85 -15.41 17.83
N LEU A 156 3.90 -14.18 17.31
CA LEU A 156 4.78 -13.11 17.78
C LEU A 156 4.15 -12.24 18.89
N ALA A 157 2.83 -12.30 19.05
CA ALA A 157 2.09 -11.44 19.97
C ALA A 157 1.97 -12.05 21.38
N ARG A 158 1.69 -11.19 22.36
CA ARG A 158 1.28 -11.60 23.70
C ARG A 158 -0.24 -11.64 23.86
N ASP A 159 -0.95 -10.86 23.03
CA ASP A 159 -2.40 -10.69 23.09
C ASP A 159 -3.11 -11.66 22.14
N ASP A 160 -4.40 -11.92 22.42
CA ASP A 160 -5.24 -12.79 21.58
C ASP A 160 -5.62 -12.06 20.26
N TYR A 161 -5.60 -12.80 19.17
CA TYR A 161 -6.05 -12.30 17.86
C TYR A 161 -7.45 -11.67 17.88
N ARG A 162 -8.33 -12.13 18.77
CA ARG A 162 -9.70 -11.59 18.91
C ARG A 162 -9.73 -10.17 19.44
N GLU A 163 -8.73 -9.78 20.24
CA GLU A 163 -8.61 -8.44 20.85
C GLU A 163 -7.82 -7.46 19.98
N ARG A 164 -7.31 -7.91 18.84
CA ARG A 164 -6.36 -7.18 17.98
C ARG A 164 -6.75 -5.72 17.68
N ARG A 165 -8.05 -5.42 17.51
CA ARG A 165 -8.50 -4.05 17.16
C ARG A 165 -8.38 -3.11 18.37
N GLU A 166 -8.73 -3.60 19.55
CA GLU A 166 -8.61 -2.85 20.80
C GLU A 166 -7.14 -2.65 21.16
N VAL A 167 -6.33 -3.71 21.05
CA VAL A 167 -4.88 -3.64 21.24
C VAL A 167 -4.26 -2.63 20.29
N THR A 168 -4.64 -2.63 19.00
CA THR A 168 -4.17 -1.62 18.03
C THR A 168 -4.44 -0.20 18.49
N GLY A 169 -5.65 0.10 18.95
CA GLY A 169 -5.99 1.43 19.44
C GLY A 169 -5.11 1.87 20.61
N ARG A 170 -4.97 1.01 21.63
CA ARG A 170 -4.08 1.29 22.78
C ARG A 170 -2.63 1.46 22.36
N THR A 171 -2.12 0.57 21.50
CA THR A 171 -0.75 0.65 21.01
C THR A 171 -0.46 1.97 20.28
N ILE A 172 -1.38 2.47 19.47
CA ILE A 172 -1.22 3.76 18.77
C ILE A 172 -1.10 4.90 19.78
N GLU A 173 -1.98 4.95 20.78
CA GLU A 173 -1.94 5.99 21.80
C GLU A 173 -0.64 5.94 22.61
N ASP A 174 -0.20 4.76 23.03
CA ASP A 174 1.06 4.57 23.76
C ASP A 174 2.26 5.01 22.90
N VAL A 175 2.31 4.62 21.62
CA VAL A 175 3.38 5.03 20.69
C VAL A 175 3.42 6.54 20.56
N ARG A 176 2.28 7.19 20.37
CA ARG A 176 2.22 8.65 20.25
C ARG A 176 2.65 9.38 21.54
N ALA A 177 2.23 8.87 22.69
CA ALA A 177 2.65 9.41 23.98
C ALA A 177 4.18 9.30 24.17
N LEU A 178 4.73 8.10 23.92
CA LEU A 178 6.18 7.86 23.99
C LEU A 178 6.95 8.73 22.98
N TRP A 179 6.38 8.91 21.77
CA TRP A 179 6.95 9.77 20.74
C TRP A 179 7.09 11.22 21.20
N ARG A 180 6.06 11.77 21.84
CA ARG A 180 6.11 13.11 22.45
C ARG A 180 7.01 13.21 23.68
N GLY A 181 7.48 12.07 24.22
CA GLY A 181 8.40 11.98 25.37
C GLY A 181 7.70 11.81 26.70
N GLU A 182 6.45 11.46 26.68
CA GLU A 182 5.73 11.09 27.89
C GLU A 182 6.33 9.80 28.48
N THR A 183 6.13 9.63 29.78
CA THR A 183 6.54 8.43 30.50
C THR A 183 5.33 7.57 30.75
N LEU A 184 5.41 6.29 30.36
CA LEU A 184 4.34 5.34 30.54
C LEU A 184 4.73 4.19 31.49
N PRO A 185 3.80 3.72 32.34
CA PRO A 185 4.05 2.61 33.25
C PRO A 185 3.90 1.26 32.54
N TYR A 186 4.94 0.44 32.61
CA TYR A 186 4.88 -0.95 32.13
C TYR A 186 5.24 -1.95 33.24
N PRO A 187 4.57 -3.12 33.28
CA PRO A 187 4.87 -4.17 34.27
C PRO A 187 6.28 -4.71 34.05
N SER A 188 7.05 -4.78 35.15
CA SER A 188 8.38 -5.40 35.18
C SER A 188 8.28 -6.87 35.62
N THR A 189 9.20 -7.69 35.16
CA THR A 189 9.34 -9.10 35.61
C THR A 189 9.67 -9.22 37.10
N ALA A 190 10.14 -8.13 37.74
CA ALA A 190 10.38 -8.07 39.19
C ALA A 190 9.08 -7.87 40.01
N GLY A 191 7.90 -7.86 39.36
CA GLY A 191 6.62 -7.61 40.03
C GLY A 191 6.39 -6.14 40.38
N THR A 192 7.21 -5.24 39.85
CA THR A 192 7.11 -3.78 39.99
C THR A 192 6.65 -3.16 38.69
N THR A 193 6.33 -1.87 38.71
CA THR A 193 6.09 -1.06 37.50
C THR A 193 7.36 -0.31 37.14
N THR A 194 7.73 -0.32 35.87
CA THR A 194 8.81 0.47 35.30
C THR A 194 8.22 1.69 34.59
N GLU A 195 8.65 2.86 34.98
CA GLU A 195 8.34 4.11 34.28
C GLU A 195 9.24 4.23 33.05
N ALA A 196 8.69 4.01 31.85
CA ALA A 196 9.45 3.98 30.60
C ALA A 196 9.27 5.26 29.80
N SER A 197 10.39 5.87 29.42
CA SER A 197 10.46 6.89 28.37
C SER A 197 11.48 6.46 27.31
N THR A 198 11.15 6.59 26.06
CA THR A 198 11.94 6.04 24.94
C THR A 198 13.09 6.94 24.51
N ARG A 199 14.15 6.34 23.96
CA ARG A 199 15.33 6.99 23.39
C ARG A 199 15.73 6.27 22.08
N PRO A 200 16.26 7.01 21.05
CA PRO A 200 16.44 8.46 21.04
C PRO A 200 15.12 9.23 20.99
N ARG A 201 15.18 10.54 21.22
CA ARG A 201 14.02 11.39 20.92
C ARG A 201 13.90 11.55 19.39
N PRO A 202 12.70 11.51 18.81
CA PRO A 202 12.50 11.78 17.40
C PRO A 202 12.76 13.25 17.06
N VAL A 203 12.99 13.53 15.78
CA VAL A 203 13.10 14.90 15.22
C VAL A 203 11.72 15.55 15.15
N GLN A 204 10.72 14.78 14.70
CA GLN A 204 9.34 15.26 14.59
C GLN A 204 8.70 15.35 15.98
N GLU A 205 8.00 16.45 16.26
CA GLU A 205 7.25 16.63 17.52
C GLU A 205 6.06 15.67 17.60
N GLU A 206 5.33 15.52 16.48
CA GLU A 206 4.18 14.61 16.34
C GLU A 206 4.46 13.57 15.26
N LEU A 207 4.06 12.34 15.54
CA LEU A 207 4.13 11.24 14.58
C LEU A 207 2.92 11.29 13.64
N PRO A 208 3.11 11.42 12.31
CA PRO A 208 2.03 11.21 11.36
C PRO A 208 1.50 9.78 11.43
N VAL A 209 0.20 9.63 11.65
CA VAL A 209 -0.46 8.32 11.86
C VAL A 209 -1.61 8.13 10.89
N TRP A 210 -1.68 6.93 10.31
CA TRP A 210 -2.84 6.42 9.57
C TRP A 210 -3.33 5.12 10.18
N LEU A 211 -4.62 4.83 10.02
CA LEU A 211 -5.19 3.52 10.31
C LEU A 211 -5.39 2.76 8.99
N THR A 212 -4.89 1.53 8.93
CA THR A 212 -5.04 0.67 7.75
C THR A 212 -6.46 0.14 7.64
N ALA A 213 -7.11 0.37 6.49
CA ALA A 213 -8.48 -0.02 6.22
C ALA A 213 -8.58 -0.89 4.95
N THR A 214 -9.33 -1.98 5.04
CA THR A 214 -9.60 -2.90 3.91
C THR A 214 -11.01 -2.68 3.31
N GLY A 215 -11.54 -1.43 3.37
CA GLY A 215 -12.87 -1.11 2.86
C GLY A 215 -14.00 -1.23 3.88
N THR A 216 -13.74 -1.61 5.12
CA THR A 216 -14.76 -1.65 6.19
C THR A 216 -15.11 -0.23 6.65
N PRO A 217 -16.36 0.25 6.51
CA PRO A 217 -16.74 1.62 6.82
C PRO A 217 -16.41 2.04 8.25
N GLN A 218 -16.54 1.12 9.22
CA GLN A 218 -16.27 1.41 10.62
C GLN A 218 -14.81 1.80 10.89
N THR A 219 -13.86 1.26 10.10
CA THR A 219 -12.44 1.62 10.25
C THR A 219 -12.19 3.08 9.86
N PHE A 220 -12.87 3.57 8.81
CA PHE A 220 -12.82 4.98 8.40
C PHE A 220 -13.39 5.91 9.48
N VAL A 221 -14.52 5.53 10.08
CA VAL A 221 -15.13 6.27 11.20
C VAL A 221 -14.19 6.33 12.41
N THR A 222 -13.60 5.18 12.77
CA THR A 222 -12.66 5.10 13.90
C THR A 222 -11.43 5.99 13.68
N ALA A 223 -10.85 5.94 12.48
CA ALA A 223 -9.70 6.78 12.12
C ALA A 223 -10.05 8.28 12.21
N ALA A 224 -11.17 8.67 11.63
CA ALA A 224 -11.63 10.05 11.62
C ALA A 224 -11.81 10.60 13.05
N ARG A 225 -12.52 9.87 13.90
CA ARG A 225 -12.79 10.29 15.30
C ARG A 225 -11.53 10.41 16.13
N ALA A 226 -10.53 9.57 15.87
CA ALA A 226 -9.23 9.59 16.54
C ALA A 226 -8.25 10.63 15.98
N GLY A 227 -8.59 11.34 14.90
CA GLY A 227 -7.70 12.29 14.25
C GLY A 227 -6.56 11.62 13.47
N TYR A 228 -6.76 10.39 12.99
CA TYR A 228 -5.79 9.65 12.16
C TYR A 228 -6.16 9.73 10.68
N GLY A 229 -5.15 9.70 9.80
CA GLY A 229 -5.36 9.44 8.39
C GLY A 229 -5.88 8.02 8.15
N VAL A 230 -6.23 7.72 6.91
CA VAL A 230 -6.60 6.37 6.45
C VAL A 230 -5.66 5.93 5.34
N ALA A 231 -5.04 4.75 5.48
CA ALA A 231 -4.36 4.07 4.41
C ALA A 231 -5.21 2.88 3.96
N THR A 232 -5.67 2.89 2.70
CA THR A 232 -6.54 1.86 2.15
C THR A 232 -6.06 1.41 0.77
N ALA A 233 -6.70 0.38 0.22
CA ALA A 233 -6.37 -0.15 -1.09
C ALA A 233 -7.64 -0.37 -1.91
N LEU A 234 -7.50 -0.34 -3.24
CA LEU A 234 -8.57 -0.76 -4.14
C LEU A 234 -8.75 -2.28 -4.22
N LEU A 235 -7.86 -3.04 -3.59
CA LEU A 235 -8.02 -4.48 -3.47
C LEU A 235 -9.21 -4.81 -2.55
N GLY A 236 -10.25 -5.42 -3.11
CA GLY A 236 -11.43 -5.85 -2.36
C GLY A 236 -12.50 -4.78 -2.13
N GLN A 237 -12.36 -3.57 -2.71
CA GLN A 237 -13.44 -2.57 -2.72
C GLN A 237 -13.63 -1.92 -4.08
N THR A 238 -14.85 -1.45 -4.36
CA THR A 238 -15.18 -0.74 -5.59
C THR A 238 -14.97 0.78 -5.45
N MET A 239 -14.82 1.48 -6.57
CA MET A 239 -14.72 2.97 -6.56
C MET A 239 -15.93 3.66 -5.90
N PRO A 240 -17.20 3.22 -6.11
CA PRO A 240 -18.33 3.77 -5.37
C PRO A 240 -18.20 3.57 -3.85
N ALA A 241 -17.86 2.37 -3.39
CA ALA A 241 -17.68 2.09 -1.97
C ALA A 241 -16.52 2.91 -1.36
N LEU A 242 -15.40 3.06 -2.08
CA LEU A 242 -14.30 3.92 -1.67
C LEU A 242 -14.76 5.37 -1.49
N ARG A 243 -15.51 5.91 -2.45
CA ARG A 243 -16.04 7.28 -2.39
C ARG A 243 -16.95 7.49 -1.19
N GLU A 244 -17.86 6.55 -0.92
CA GLU A 244 -18.75 6.59 0.25
C GLU A 244 -17.97 6.54 1.55
N ASN A 245 -16.97 5.67 1.65
CA ASN A 245 -16.11 5.55 2.82
C ASN A 245 -15.31 6.83 3.07
N ILE A 246 -14.74 7.43 2.03
CA ILE A 246 -14.00 8.70 2.17
C ILE A 246 -14.95 9.84 2.56
N ALA A 247 -16.13 9.95 1.96
CA ALA A 247 -17.10 10.96 2.33
C ALA A 247 -17.52 10.85 3.80
N ARG A 248 -17.76 9.62 4.28
CA ARG A 248 -18.04 9.35 5.70
C ARG A 248 -16.86 9.72 6.60
N TYR A 249 -15.64 9.37 6.21
CA TYR A 249 -14.44 9.76 6.94
C TYR A 249 -14.32 11.28 7.11
N ARG A 250 -14.52 12.04 6.02
CA ARG A 250 -14.48 13.51 6.07
C ARG A 250 -15.55 14.10 6.98
N GLN A 251 -16.77 13.55 6.95
CA GLN A 251 -17.86 14.01 7.83
C GLN A 251 -17.54 13.74 9.31
N GLU A 252 -17.14 12.51 9.64
CA GLU A 252 -16.78 12.14 11.01
C GLU A 252 -15.55 12.92 11.54
N TRP A 253 -14.61 13.27 10.65
CA TRP A 253 -13.46 14.12 10.97
C TRP A 253 -13.91 15.52 11.42
N GLN A 254 -14.83 16.13 10.68
CA GLN A 254 -15.41 17.43 11.02
C GLN A 254 -16.24 17.37 12.29
N ASP A 255 -17.08 16.34 12.43
CA ASP A 255 -17.94 16.14 13.60
C ASP A 255 -17.13 15.92 14.89
N ALA A 256 -15.93 15.32 14.78
CA ALA A 256 -14.99 15.20 15.88
C ALA A 256 -14.23 16.51 16.21
N GLY A 257 -14.40 17.57 15.42
CA GLY A 257 -13.79 18.87 15.66
C GLY A 257 -12.32 19.00 15.25
N HIS A 258 -11.81 18.06 14.44
CA HIS A 258 -10.44 18.13 13.97
C HIS A 258 -10.27 19.21 12.88
N SER A 259 -9.09 19.85 12.87
CA SER A 259 -8.75 20.84 11.84
C SER A 259 -8.49 20.20 10.47
N GLY A 260 -8.73 20.93 9.38
CA GLY A 260 -8.52 20.46 8.02
C GLY A 260 -9.53 19.38 7.61
N LYS A 261 -9.07 18.42 6.82
CA LYS A 261 -9.94 17.36 6.28
C LYS A 261 -9.44 15.93 6.55
N GLY A 262 -8.35 15.79 7.30
CA GLY A 262 -7.64 14.51 7.46
C GLY A 262 -6.86 14.13 6.19
N ASP A 263 -6.37 12.89 6.12
CA ASP A 263 -5.53 12.39 5.03
C ASP A 263 -5.93 10.99 4.60
N VAL A 264 -6.07 10.76 3.29
CA VAL A 264 -6.50 9.48 2.73
C VAL A 264 -5.53 9.02 1.65
N VAL A 265 -4.85 7.92 1.92
CA VAL A 265 -3.93 7.23 1.00
C VAL A 265 -4.63 6.04 0.39
N VAL A 266 -4.61 5.92 -0.93
CA VAL A 266 -5.20 4.78 -1.65
C VAL A 266 -4.13 4.04 -2.43
N MET A 267 -3.84 2.80 -2.05
CA MET A 267 -2.90 1.95 -2.76
C MET A 267 -3.57 1.25 -3.94
N THR A 268 -2.88 1.22 -5.09
CA THR A 268 -3.25 0.45 -6.27
C THR A 268 -2.02 -0.02 -7.04
N HIS A 269 -2.15 -1.11 -7.82
CA HIS A 269 -1.07 -1.63 -8.64
C HIS A 269 -0.73 -0.67 -9.77
N ALA A 270 0.57 -0.51 -10.05
CA ALA A 270 1.08 0.44 -11.04
C ALA A 270 2.19 -0.15 -11.91
N TYR A 271 2.00 -0.07 -13.20
CA TYR A 271 3.00 -0.22 -14.26
C TYR A 271 2.51 0.54 -15.48
N VAL A 272 3.17 1.64 -15.81
CA VAL A 272 2.69 2.56 -16.86
C VAL A 272 3.63 2.49 -18.05
N SER A 273 3.10 2.06 -19.19
CA SER A 273 3.88 1.91 -20.41
C SER A 273 2.98 1.91 -21.65
N ASP A 274 3.48 2.45 -22.76
CA ASP A 274 2.84 2.39 -24.08
C ASP A 274 3.32 1.18 -24.93
N ARG A 275 3.98 0.21 -24.32
CA ARG A 275 4.45 -1.00 -25.03
C ARG A 275 3.26 -1.76 -25.65
N PRO A 276 3.37 -2.21 -26.90
CA PRO A 276 2.22 -2.82 -27.60
C PRO A 276 1.83 -4.21 -27.06
N ASP A 277 2.75 -4.92 -26.38
CA ASP A 277 2.56 -6.22 -25.78
C ASP A 277 2.28 -6.17 -24.27
N LEU A 278 1.91 -5.02 -23.75
CA LEU A 278 1.78 -4.75 -22.30
C LEU A 278 0.95 -5.81 -21.57
N GLU A 279 -0.19 -6.20 -22.12
CA GLU A 279 -1.08 -7.17 -21.47
C GLU A 279 -0.44 -8.56 -21.36
N ASP A 280 0.22 -9.03 -22.41
CA ASP A 280 0.89 -10.33 -22.39
C ASP A 280 2.14 -10.30 -21.50
N PHE A 281 2.79 -9.16 -21.39
CA PHE A 281 3.92 -8.92 -20.50
C PHE A 281 3.52 -8.94 -19.01
N LEU A 282 2.43 -8.26 -18.63
CA LEU A 282 1.97 -8.18 -17.25
C LEU A 282 1.35 -9.48 -16.72
N ARG A 283 0.71 -10.25 -17.60
CA ARG A 283 -0.10 -11.41 -17.25
C ARG A 283 0.62 -12.46 -16.39
N PRO A 284 1.83 -12.94 -16.74
CA PRO A 284 2.52 -13.96 -15.96
C PRO A 284 2.82 -13.50 -14.53
N ALA A 285 3.32 -12.26 -14.39
CA ALA A 285 3.64 -11.67 -13.09
C ALA A 285 2.39 -11.48 -12.22
N MET A 286 1.33 -10.91 -12.77
CA MET A 286 0.06 -10.73 -12.05
C MET A 286 -0.58 -12.07 -11.65
N HIS A 287 -0.53 -13.09 -12.50
CA HIS A 287 -1.02 -14.42 -12.14
C HIS A 287 -0.22 -15.03 -10.98
N ALA A 288 1.12 -14.92 -11.00
CA ALA A 288 1.96 -15.39 -9.91
C ALA A 288 1.67 -14.64 -8.61
N TYR A 289 1.59 -13.31 -8.65
CA TYR A 289 1.26 -12.45 -7.52
C TYR A 289 -0.12 -12.78 -6.91
N LEU A 290 -1.15 -12.88 -7.74
CA LEU A 290 -2.50 -13.23 -7.32
C LEU A 290 -2.59 -14.66 -6.74
N ARG A 291 -1.80 -15.60 -7.28
CA ARG A 291 -1.69 -16.97 -6.74
C ARG A 291 -1.08 -16.97 -5.35
N SER A 292 0.00 -16.21 -5.14
CA SER A 292 0.64 -16.07 -3.83
C SER A 292 -0.32 -15.47 -2.79
N PHE A 293 -1.09 -14.45 -3.17
CA PHE A 293 -2.16 -13.88 -2.34
C PHE A 293 -3.24 -14.93 -2.00
N ARG A 294 -3.68 -15.74 -2.96
CA ARG A 294 -4.76 -16.73 -2.78
C ARG A 294 -4.36 -17.97 -1.98
N LYS A 295 -3.10 -18.40 -2.02
CA LYS A 295 -2.62 -19.49 -1.15
C LYS A 295 -2.98 -19.28 0.31
N GLN A 296 -3.13 -18.02 0.71
CA GLN A 296 -3.49 -17.61 2.07
C GLN A 296 -5.00 -17.60 2.33
N THR A 297 -5.82 -17.47 1.27
CA THR A 297 -7.27 -17.33 1.41
C THR A 297 -8.07 -18.60 1.07
N GLY A 298 -7.42 -19.63 0.49
CA GLY A 298 -8.01 -20.93 0.12
C GLY A 298 -8.99 -20.88 -1.06
N GLY A 299 -8.90 -21.80 -2.03
CA GLY A 299 -9.88 -21.92 -3.13
C GLY A 299 -9.40 -22.79 -4.28
N SER A 300 -10.31 -23.61 -4.83
CA SER A 300 -10.15 -24.45 -6.02
C SER A 300 -10.63 -23.71 -7.28
N ASP A 301 -10.03 -23.94 -8.43
CA ASP A 301 -10.24 -23.37 -9.77
C ASP A 301 -9.40 -22.14 -10.09
N GLU A 302 -8.09 -22.40 -10.29
CA GLU A 302 -7.07 -21.40 -10.26
C GLU A 302 -7.04 -20.49 -11.50
N PHE A 303 -7.08 -21.04 -12.71
CA PHE A 303 -6.80 -20.26 -13.91
C PHE A 303 -7.85 -19.21 -14.27
N VAL A 304 -9.12 -19.60 -14.26
CA VAL A 304 -10.21 -18.69 -14.65
C VAL A 304 -10.36 -17.55 -13.66
N LEU A 305 -10.16 -17.83 -12.37
CA LEU A 305 -10.24 -16.83 -11.32
C LEU A 305 -9.05 -15.86 -11.38
N LEU A 306 -7.86 -16.35 -11.68
CA LEU A 306 -6.67 -15.51 -11.87
C LEU A 306 -6.78 -14.64 -13.11
N GLU A 307 -7.30 -15.19 -14.22
CA GLU A 307 -7.50 -14.43 -15.45
C GLU A 307 -8.58 -13.35 -15.27
N ASN A 308 -9.71 -13.66 -14.63
CA ASN A 308 -10.73 -12.66 -14.34
C ASN A 308 -10.21 -11.58 -13.39
N ALA A 309 -9.48 -11.94 -12.33
CA ALA A 309 -8.86 -10.99 -11.43
C ALA A 309 -7.84 -10.12 -12.16
N TYR A 310 -7.00 -10.70 -13.02
CA TYR A 310 -6.06 -9.96 -13.85
C TYR A 310 -6.76 -8.96 -14.77
N LEU A 311 -7.83 -9.40 -15.45
CA LEU A 311 -8.63 -8.52 -16.32
C LEU A 311 -9.31 -7.39 -15.51
N ASP A 312 -9.74 -7.67 -14.28
CA ASP A 312 -10.29 -6.65 -13.39
C ASP A 312 -9.24 -5.61 -13.00
N PHE A 313 -7.98 -6.00 -12.78
CA PHE A 313 -6.89 -5.06 -12.59
C PHE A 313 -6.57 -4.28 -13.87
N LEU A 314 -6.49 -4.97 -15.01
CA LEU A 314 -6.10 -4.35 -16.28
C LEU A 314 -7.15 -3.34 -16.79
N THR A 315 -8.44 -3.64 -16.64
CA THR A 315 -9.55 -2.80 -17.13
C THR A 315 -10.15 -1.89 -16.05
N GLY A 316 -9.92 -2.22 -14.79
CA GLY A 316 -10.43 -1.50 -13.63
C GLY A 316 -9.54 -0.32 -13.18
N PRO A 317 -9.79 0.17 -11.96
CA PRO A 317 -9.14 1.38 -11.44
C PRO A 317 -7.72 1.13 -10.92
N SER A 318 -6.87 0.47 -11.72
CA SER A 318 -5.44 0.33 -11.47
C SER A 318 -4.61 1.19 -12.41
N LEU A 319 -3.36 1.48 -12.05
CA LEU A 319 -2.40 2.16 -12.91
C LEU A 319 -1.63 1.19 -13.83
N LEU A 320 -2.22 0.03 -14.13
CA LEU A 320 -1.68 -0.93 -15.09
C LEU A 320 -2.17 -0.55 -16.49
N GLY A 321 -1.32 0.02 -17.33
CA GLY A 321 -1.75 0.42 -18.66
C GLY A 321 -0.99 1.60 -19.26
N SER A 322 -1.60 2.21 -20.27
CA SER A 322 -1.05 3.41 -20.91
C SER A 322 -1.06 4.63 -19.98
N PRO A 323 -0.21 5.64 -20.24
CA PRO A 323 -0.25 6.92 -19.50
C PRO A 323 -1.63 7.58 -19.50
N ALA A 324 -2.39 7.44 -20.60
CA ALA A 324 -3.75 7.99 -20.70
C ALA A 324 -4.71 7.32 -19.71
N LYS A 325 -4.70 5.97 -19.63
CA LYS A 325 -5.50 5.23 -18.65
C LYS A 325 -5.08 5.59 -17.23
N ALA A 326 -3.77 5.60 -16.94
CA ALA A 326 -3.27 5.88 -15.60
C ALA A 326 -3.70 7.29 -15.12
N ARG A 327 -3.64 8.32 -15.99
CA ARG A 327 -4.14 9.66 -15.67
C ARG A 327 -5.64 9.66 -15.36
N ALA A 328 -6.46 8.95 -16.15
CA ALA A 328 -7.89 8.86 -15.90
C ALA A 328 -8.21 8.25 -14.53
N VAL A 329 -7.51 7.17 -14.16
CA VAL A 329 -7.65 6.52 -12.85
C VAL A 329 -7.21 7.45 -11.71
N LEU A 330 -6.09 8.15 -11.84
CA LEU A 330 -5.64 9.13 -10.84
C LEU A 330 -6.67 10.24 -10.65
N ALA A 331 -7.27 10.73 -11.74
CA ALA A 331 -8.33 11.74 -11.67
C ALA A 331 -9.59 11.21 -10.97
N ASP A 332 -10.00 9.96 -11.24
CA ASP A 332 -11.13 9.32 -10.56
C ASP A 332 -10.87 9.11 -9.07
N LEU A 333 -9.65 8.76 -8.68
CA LEU A 333 -9.23 8.64 -7.28
C LEU A 333 -9.23 10.00 -6.56
N ALA A 334 -8.72 11.03 -7.20
CA ALA A 334 -8.79 12.40 -6.68
C ALA A 334 -10.24 12.87 -6.51
N ALA A 335 -11.09 12.62 -7.52
CA ALA A 335 -12.52 12.93 -7.45
C ALA A 335 -13.27 12.11 -6.39
N ALA A 336 -12.77 10.93 -6.04
CA ALA A 336 -13.28 10.15 -4.91
C ALA A 336 -12.84 10.70 -3.55
N GLY A 337 -11.88 11.65 -3.52
CA GLY A 337 -11.39 12.32 -2.32
C GLY A 337 -10.06 11.78 -1.78
N ALA A 338 -9.32 10.98 -2.54
CA ALA A 338 -7.97 10.57 -2.18
C ALA A 338 -7.01 11.77 -2.16
N ASP A 339 -6.13 11.83 -1.19
CA ASP A 339 -5.06 12.84 -1.08
C ASP A 339 -3.74 12.31 -1.61
N GLU A 340 -3.57 10.98 -1.57
CA GLU A 340 -2.36 10.31 -2.03
C GLU A 340 -2.69 8.99 -2.70
N VAL A 341 -1.95 8.65 -3.75
CA VAL A 341 -2.01 7.35 -4.41
C VAL A 341 -0.69 6.62 -4.20
N GLY A 342 -0.76 5.50 -3.47
CA GLY A 342 0.35 4.57 -3.29
C GLY A 342 0.43 3.62 -4.49
N CYS A 343 1.47 3.78 -5.31
CA CYS A 343 1.70 2.99 -6.51
C CYS A 343 2.44 1.69 -6.14
N LEU A 344 1.76 0.55 -6.08
CA LEU A 344 2.38 -0.75 -5.86
C LEU A 344 3.04 -1.22 -7.15
N ILE A 345 4.37 -1.30 -7.15
CA ILE A 345 5.18 -1.51 -8.36
C ILE A 345 5.84 -2.90 -8.43
N ASP A 346 5.87 -3.65 -7.34
CA ASP A 346 6.71 -4.85 -7.14
C ASP A 346 5.93 -6.17 -7.14
N PHE A 347 4.91 -6.30 -7.98
CA PHE A 347 4.05 -7.48 -8.08
C PHE A 347 4.61 -8.62 -8.97
N GLY A 348 5.93 -8.74 -9.07
CA GLY A 348 6.62 -9.88 -9.71
C GLY A 348 7.12 -9.62 -11.13
N LEU A 349 7.16 -8.37 -11.59
CA LEU A 349 7.86 -8.00 -12.82
C LEU A 349 9.38 -7.98 -12.60
N PRO A 350 10.20 -8.16 -13.65
CA PRO A 350 11.64 -7.98 -13.55
C PRO A 350 11.99 -6.56 -13.05
N ALA A 351 12.91 -6.46 -12.10
CA ALA A 351 13.30 -5.18 -11.49
C ALA A 351 13.74 -4.13 -12.52
N ALA A 352 14.50 -4.54 -13.55
CA ALA A 352 14.95 -3.65 -14.62
C ALA A 352 13.78 -3.03 -15.40
N ASP A 353 12.76 -3.84 -15.75
CA ASP A 353 11.58 -3.34 -16.46
C ASP A 353 10.77 -2.36 -15.59
N VAL A 354 10.69 -2.63 -14.28
CA VAL A 354 10.00 -1.72 -13.34
C VAL A 354 10.74 -0.39 -13.26
N LEU A 355 12.07 -0.39 -13.03
CA LEU A 355 12.89 0.82 -12.97
C LEU A 355 12.79 1.62 -14.26
N GLU A 356 12.88 0.97 -15.43
CA GLU A 356 12.71 1.63 -16.73
C GLU A 356 11.35 2.34 -16.88
N SER A 357 10.30 1.81 -16.25
CA SER A 357 8.93 2.37 -16.30
C SER A 357 8.70 3.54 -15.34
N LEU A 358 9.51 3.69 -14.28
CA LEU A 358 9.31 4.70 -13.23
C LEU A 358 9.25 6.14 -13.75
N PRO A 359 10.12 6.61 -14.68
CA PRO A 359 10.00 7.97 -15.22
C PRO A 359 8.62 8.23 -15.84
N THR A 360 8.06 7.27 -16.58
CA THR A 360 6.71 7.40 -17.16
C THR A 360 5.64 7.52 -16.08
N LEU A 361 5.75 6.75 -15.00
CA LEU A 361 4.85 6.84 -13.85
C LEU A 361 4.98 8.20 -13.15
N PHE A 362 6.20 8.70 -12.95
CA PHE A 362 6.46 9.97 -12.27
C PHE A 362 5.99 11.18 -13.07
N ASP A 363 6.04 11.13 -14.38
CA ASP A 363 5.63 12.21 -15.30
C ASP A 363 4.10 12.32 -15.51
N LEU A 364 3.30 11.43 -14.95
CA LEU A 364 1.84 11.44 -15.14
C LEU A 364 1.17 12.77 -14.73
N GLY A 365 1.76 13.53 -13.79
CA GLY A 365 1.24 14.81 -13.33
C GLY A 365 1.70 16.03 -14.13
N VAL A 366 2.72 15.88 -14.97
CA VAL A 366 3.20 16.96 -15.82
C VAL A 366 2.31 17.01 -17.04
N ALA A 367 1.66 18.17 -17.30
CA ALA A 367 0.96 18.40 -18.56
C ALA A 367 1.96 18.12 -19.69
N ALA A 368 1.57 17.33 -20.69
CA ALA A 368 2.41 17.08 -21.85
C ALA A 368 2.74 18.42 -22.51
N VAL A 369 3.90 18.97 -22.20
CA VAL A 369 4.51 19.99 -23.02
C VAL A 369 4.83 19.26 -24.33
N GLU A 370 4.10 19.59 -25.41
CA GLU A 370 4.43 19.12 -26.75
C GLU A 370 5.93 19.38 -26.94
N ARG A 371 6.74 18.34 -26.91
CA ARG A 371 8.11 18.41 -27.39
C ARG A 371 8.00 18.51 -28.89
N SER A 372 7.86 19.75 -29.37
CA SER A 372 8.05 20.08 -30.79
C SER A 372 9.45 19.63 -31.15
N ALA A 373 9.51 18.68 -32.10
CA ALA A 373 10.74 18.20 -32.72
C ALA A 373 11.45 19.29 -33.52
#